data_0b7d251d33ac265c7aed16cc132ca4fa
#
_entry.id   0b7d251d33ac265c7aed16cc132ca4fa
#
_cell.length_a   1.000
_cell.length_b   1.000
_cell.length_c   1.000
_cell.angle_alpha   90.00
_cell.angle_beta   90.00
_cell.angle_gamma   90.00
#
_symmetry.space_group_name_H-M   'P 1'
#
loop_
_entity.id
_entity.type
_entity.pdbx_description
1 polymer ?
#
loop_
_entity_poly.entity_id
_entity_poly.type
_entity_poly.pdbx_seq_one_letter_code
_entity_poly.pdbx_strand_id
1 'polypeptide(L)'
;MGRLARHRSCDEKSEVVALFDADIRTFSPLYPSRMILPLLDESYGISYVKAFYSRLSLENNQLQGRATRLFVGPLLASLEQLVGKGPFLQYLQSFRYPLAGEFAFTKDLAMNLRIPCDWGLEIGLLSEVYRNVRTSKIAQVDLGLFDHKHKNFMIK
;
A
#
# COMPACT_ATOMS: atom_id res chain seq x y z
N MET A 1 1.38 -20.29 9.54
CA MET A 1 1.32 -19.06 10.36
C MET A 1 2.73 -18.47 10.44
N GLY A 2 3.09 -17.64 9.45
CA GLY A 2 4.39 -16.98 9.42
C GLY A 2 4.32 -15.73 10.30
N ARG A 3 4.96 -15.72 11.47
CA ARG A 3 5.49 -14.48 12.02
C ARG A 3 6.43 -13.93 10.96
N LEU A 4 6.36 -12.62 10.68
CA LEU A 4 7.45 -11.92 10.01
C LEU A 4 8.75 -12.51 10.53
N ALA A 5 9.51 -13.17 9.65
CA ALA A 5 10.87 -13.52 9.98
C ALA A 5 11.46 -12.20 10.54
N ARG A 6 11.95 -12.23 11.78
CA ARG A 6 12.62 -11.08 12.38
C ARG A 6 13.78 -10.72 11.46
N HIS A 7 13.48 -9.90 10.44
CA HIS A 7 14.53 -9.30 9.65
C HIS A 7 15.30 -8.41 10.61
N ARG A 8 16.57 -8.73 10.80
CA ARG A 8 17.53 -8.01 11.65
C ARG A 8 17.82 -6.57 11.20
N SER A 9 16.97 -5.99 10.37
CA SER A 9 17.13 -4.64 9.83
C SER A 9 16.26 -3.58 10.50
N CYS A 10 15.43 -3.92 11.47
CA CYS A 10 14.81 -2.91 12.31
C CYS A 10 15.81 -2.53 13.40
N ASP A 11 16.60 -1.50 13.13
CA ASP A 11 17.45 -0.88 14.14
C ASP A 11 16.57 -0.55 15.36
N GLU A 12 17.04 -0.84 16.58
CA GLU A 12 16.28 -0.58 17.81
C GLU A 12 15.84 0.88 17.95
N LYS A 13 16.49 1.78 17.21
CA LYS A 13 16.19 3.22 17.16
C LYS A 13 15.17 3.64 16.10
N SER A 14 14.77 2.75 15.20
CA SER A 14 13.78 3.10 14.16
C SER A 14 12.39 3.20 14.75
N GLU A 15 11.69 4.29 14.50
CA GLU A 15 10.29 4.51 14.94
C GLU A 15 9.28 4.18 13.84
N VAL A 16 9.72 4.17 12.60
CA VAL A 16 8.90 4.00 11.39
C VAL A 16 9.54 2.99 10.45
N VAL A 17 8.70 2.20 9.78
CA VAL A 17 9.10 1.28 8.71
C VAL A 17 8.37 1.69 7.45
N ALA A 18 9.09 1.87 6.34
CA ALA A 18 8.52 2.14 5.01
C ALA A 18 9.03 1.09 4.01
N LEU A 19 8.12 0.62 3.16
CA LEU A 19 8.42 -0.34 2.11
C LEU A 19 8.17 0.31 0.75
N PHE A 20 9.06 -0.01 -0.19
CA PHE A 20 8.99 0.42 -1.58
C PHE A 20 9.38 -0.74 -2.48
N ASP A 21 8.74 -0.85 -3.64
CA ASP A 21 9.13 -1.81 -4.67
C ASP A 21 10.56 -1.46 -5.17
N ALA A 22 11.36 -2.48 -5.42
CA ALA A 22 12.77 -2.31 -5.82
C ALA A 22 12.94 -1.97 -7.31
N ASP A 23 11.89 -2.03 -8.12
CA ASP A 23 11.92 -1.83 -9.56
C ASP A 23 11.32 -0.49 -10.01
N ILE A 24 11.21 0.47 -9.10
CA ILE A 24 10.74 1.83 -9.38
C ILE A 24 11.78 2.56 -10.21
N ARG A 25 11.40 3.03 -11.41
CA ARG A 25 12.28 3.83 -12.30
C ARG A 25 12.31 5.31 -11.93
N THR A 26 11.20 5.84 -11.46
CA THR A 26 11.02 7.26 -11.11
C THR A 26 11.29 7.55 -9.64
N PHE A 27 12.07 6.69 -8.96
CA PHE A 27 12.32 6.86 -7.53
C PHE A 27 12.87 8.26 -7.22
N SER A 28 12.28 8.90 -6.23
CA SER A 28 12.67 10.22 -5.74
C SER A 28 12.85 10.18 -4.22
N PRO A 29 13.85 10.87 -3.66
CA PRO A 29 14.00 11.04 -2.20
C PRO A 29 12.76 11.65 -1.52
N LEU A 30 11.90 12.33 -2.27
CA LEU A 30 10.64 12.86 -1.77
C LEU A 30 9.61 11.77 -1.44
N TYR A 31 9.72 10.57 -2.04
CA TYR A 31 8.77 9.49 -1.76
C TYR A 31 8.86 9.01 -0.31
N PRO A 32 10.05 8.60 0.20
CA PRO A 32 10.17 8.28 1.62
C PRO A 32 9.75 9.44 2.53
N SER A 33 10.15 10.67 2.22
CA SER A 33 9.80 11.83 3.04
C SER A 33 8.29 12.02 3.14
N ARG A 34 7.55 11.93 2.02
CA ARG A 34 6.08 12.05 2.01
C ARG A 34 5.41 10.92 2.79
N MET A 35 5.93 9.69 2.68
CA MET A 35 5.36 8.53 3.35
C MET A 35 5.61 8.55 4.86
N ILE A 36 6.76 9.04 5.30
CA ILE A 36 7.19 8.97 6.69
C ILE A 36 6.70 10.19 7.49
N LEU A 37 6.64 11.38 6.89
CA LEU A 37 6.26 12.61 7.59
C LEU A 37 4.95 12.50 8.39
N PRO A 38 3.85 11.94 7.86
CA PRO A 38 2.61 11.79 8.62
C PRO A 38 2.73 10.87 9.85
N LEU A 39 3.72 9.97 9.87
CA LEU A 39 3.96 9.03 10.96
C LEU A 39 4.86 9.61 12.06
N LEU A 40 5.72 10.57 11.72
CA LEU A 40 6.64 11.23 12.66
C LEU A 40 5.99 12.42 13.37
N ASP A 41 5.03 13.06 12.75
CA ASP A 41 4.31 14.18 13.35
C ASP A 41 3.13 13.66 14.19
N GLU A 42 3.35 13.62 15.50
CA GLU A 42 2.36 13.13 16.46
C GLU A 42 1.02 13.88 16.42
N SER A 43 1.01 15.12 15.91
CA SER A 43 -0.21 15.92 15.79
C SER A 43 -1.23 15.31 14.85
N TYR A 44 -0.79 14.53 13.86
CA TYR A 44 -1.68 13.80 12.95
C TYR A 44 -2.21 12.49 13.55
N GLY A 45 -1.50 11.91 14.51
CA GLY A 45 -1.88 10.65 15.15
C GLY A 45 -1.99 9.45 14.20
N ILE A 46 -1.27 9.50 13.05
CA ILE A 46 -1.30 8.47 12.00
C ILE A 46 -0.40 7.30 12.40
N SER A 47 -0.87 6.09 12.15
CA SER A 47 -0.10 4.85 12.39
C SER A 47 0.19 4.07 11.12
N TYR A 48 -0.58 4.28 10.05
CA TYR A 48 -0.42 3.62 8.76
C TYR A 48 -0.59 4.60 7.61
N VAL A 49 0.32 4.53 6.64
CA VAL A 49 0.30 5.34 5.42
C VAL A 49 0.33 4.41 4.21
N LYS A 50 -0.58 4.60 3.27
CA LYS A 50 -0.64 3.91 1.99
C LYS A 50 -0.36 4.89 0.86
N ALA A 51 0.55 4.56 -0.03
CA ALA A 51 0.76 5.37 -1.22
C ALA A 51 -0.37 5.17 -2.23
N PHE A 52 -0.61 6.21 -3.01
CA PHE A 52 -1.29 6.13 -4.30
C PHE A 52 -0.54 6.98 -5.32
N TYR A 53 -0.69 6.66 -6.59
CA TYR A 53 0.04 7.32 -7.67
C TYR A 53 -0.59 6.99 -9.02
N SER A 54 -0.26 7.80 -10.02
CA SER A 54 -0.61 7.53 -11.41
C SER A 54 0.51 6.71 -12.06
N ARG A 55 0.23 5.44 -12.40
CA ARG A 55 1.17 4.60 -13.13
C ARG A 55 1.14 4.98 -14.61
N LEU A 56 2.18 5.68 -15.04
CA LEU A 56 2.37 6.05 -16.45
C LEU A 56 3.66 5.37 -16.94
N SER A 57 3.56 4.58 -18.01
CA SER A 57 4.75 4.10 -18.69
C SER A 57 5.39 5.25 -19.46
N LEU A 58 6.62 5.61 -19.11
CA LEU A 58 7.39 6.62 -19.81
C LEU A 58 7.78 6.19 -21.24
N GLU A 59 7.85 4.87 -21.50
CA GLU A 59 8.19 4.32 -22.81
C GLU A 59 7.05 4.48 -23.83
N ASN A 60 5.81 4.23 -23.39
CA ASN A 60 4.65 4.15 -24.29
C ASN A 60 3.61 5.24 -24.04
N ASN A 61 3.85 6.13 -23.08
CA ASN A 61 2.92 7.17 -22.64
C ASN A 61 1.49 6.62 -22.34
N GLN A 62 1.43 5.38 -21.77
CA GLN A 62 0.18 4.69 -21.50
C GLN A 62 -0.05 4.55 -20.01
N LEU A 63 -1.29 4.79 -19.57
CA LEU A 63 -1.71 4.54 -18.21
C LEU A 63 -1.67 3.03 -17.89
N GLN A 64 -0.93 2.69 -16.85
CA GLN A 64 -0.81 1.36 -16.29
C GLN A 64 -1.79 1.18 -15.09
N GLY A 65 -1.66 0.10 -14.33
CA GLY A 65 -2.52 -0.17 -13.16
C GLY A 65 -3.90 -0.73 -13.54
N ARG A 66 -3.95 -1.50 -14.64
CA ARG A 66 -5.18 -2.14 -15.14
C ARG A 66 -5.84 -3.04 -14.09
N ALA A 67 -5.05 -3.74 -13.26
CA ALA A 67 -5.57 -4.65 -12.24
C ALA A 67 -6.50 -3.91 -11.25
N THR A 68 -6.11 -2.75 -10.76
CA THR A 68 -6.95 -1.96 -9.85
C THR A 68 -8.22 -1.48 -10.54
N ARG A 69 -8.13 -0.90 -11.74
CA ARG A 69 -9.28 -0.30 -12.43
C ARG A 69 -10.24 -1.31 -13.05
N LEU A 70 -9.70 -2.39 -13.64
CA LEU A 70 -10.49 -3.33 -14.43
C LEU A 70 -10.91 -4.58 -13.65
N PHE A 71 -10.28 -4.82 -12.51
CA PHE A 71 -10.59 -6.01 -11.71
C PHE A 71 -10.96 -5.65 -10.27
N VAL A 72 -10.07 -5.04 -9.48
CA VAL A 72 -10.33 -4.83 -8.03
C VAL A 72 -11.51 -3.90 -7.79
N GLY A 73 -11.57 -2.78 -8.48
CA GLY A 73 -12.71 -1.84 -8.35
C GLY A 73 -14.05 -2.48 -8.67
N PRO A 74 -14.24 -3.05 -9.89
CA PRO A 74 -15.46 -3.78 -10.22
C PRO A 74 -15.78 -4.95 -9.30
N LEU A 75 -14.77 -5.71 -8.86
CA LEU A 75 -14.96 -6.81 -7.92
C LEU A 75 -15.52 -6.33 -6.59
N LEU A 76 -14.95 -5.29 -5.99
CA LEU A 76 -15.45 -4.72 -4.74
C LEU A 76 -16.88 -4.18 -4.88
N ALA A 77 -17.18 -3.52 -6.00
CA ALA A 77 -18.53 -3.04 -6.28
C ALA A 77 -19.53 -4.19 -6.45
N SER A 78 -19.14 -5.27 -7.13
CA SER A 78 -19.99 -6.46 -7.29
C SER A 78 -20.22 -7.19 -5.96
N LEU A 79 -19.16 -7.30 -5.13
CA LEU A 79 -19.30 -7.88 -3.80
C LEU A 79 -20.25 -7.05 -2.93
N GLU A 80 -20.18 -5.72 -2.99
CA GLU A 80 -21.10 -4.86 -2.26
C GLU A 80 -22.58 -5.06 -2.69
N GLN A 81 -22.81 -5.29 -4.00
CA GLN A 81 -24.14 -5.62 -4.50
C GLN A 81 -24.66 -6.98 -4.00
N LEU A 82 -23.77 -7.96 -3.88
CA LEU A 82 -24.13 -9.33 -3.48
C LEU A 82 -24.33 -9.49 -1.96
N VAL A 83 -23.42 -8.93 -1.17
CA VAL A 83 -23.40 -9.13 0.29
C VAL A 83 -23.90 -7.91 1.07
N GLY A 84 -24.22 -6.83 0.38
CA GLY A 84 -24.63 -5.57 0.99
C GLY A 84 -23.46 -4.67 1.40
N LYS A 85 -23.80 -3.43 1.78
CA LYS A 85 -22.83 -2.44 2.25
C LYS A 85 -22.27 -2.88 3.60
N GLY A 86 -20.98 -3.24 3.61
CA GLY A 86 -20.26 -3.59 4.82
C GLY A 86 -19.10 -2.61 5.10
N PRO A 87 -18.81 -2.32 6.39
CA PRO A 87 -17.74 -1.37 6.74
C PRO A 87 -16.37 -1.74 6.16
N PHE A 88 -16.07 -3.02 6.04
CA PHE A 88 -14.80 -3.51 5.48
C PHE A 88 -14.73 -3.28 3.97
N LEU A 89 -15.81 -3.51 3.22
CA LEU A 89 -15.85 -3.22 1.78
C LEU A 89 -15.70 -1.73 1.51
N GLN A 90 -16.40 -0.89 2.28
CA GLN A 90 -16.27 0.56 2.20
C GLN A 90 -14.85 1.02 2.50
N TYR A 91 -14.20 0.42 3.50
CA TYR A 91 -12.81 0.67 3.81
C TYR A 91 -11.87 0.34 2.63
N LEU A 92 -12.01 -0.85 2.01
CA LEU A 92 -11.21 -1.21 0.85
C LEU A 92 -11.45 -0.29 -0.35
N GLN A 93 -12.70 0.12 -0.57
CA GLN A 93 -13.07 1.05 -1.64
C GLN A 93 -12.58 2.48 -1.40
N SER A 94 -12.27 2.86 -0.15
CA SER A 94 -11.75 4.18 0.19
C SER A 94 -10.32 4.42 -0.29
N PHE A 95 -9.57 3.34 -0.62
CA PHE A 95 -8.21 3.46 -1.14
C PHE A 95 -8.21 3.78 -2.62
N ARG A 96 -7.51 4.87 -2.98
CA ARG A 96 -7.32 5.25 -4.40
C ARG A 96 -6.54 4.22 -5.18
N TYR A 97 -5.56 3.56 -4.52
CA TYR A 97 -4.79 2.48 -5.11
C TYR A 97 -4.51 1.36 -4.08
N PRO A 98 -5.47 0.47 -3.83
CA PRO A 98 -5.34 -0.57 -2.82
C PRO A 98 -4.17 -1.55 -3.09
N LEU A 99 -3.82 -1.76 -4.35
CA LEU A 99 -2.73 -2.64 -4.79
C LEU A 99 -1.36 -1.94 -4.88
N ALA A 100 -1.19 -0.72 -4.36
CA ALA A 100 0.14 -0.11 -4.29
C ALA A 100 1.06 -0.96 -3.39
N GLY A 101 2.29 -1.24 -3.83
CA GLY A 101 3.31 -1.94 -3.04
C GLY A 101 3.92 -1.06 -1.95
N GLU A 102 3.76 0.27 -2.07
CA GLU A 102 4.36 1.25 -1.18
C GLU A 102 3.44 1.57 0.00
N PHE A 103 3.96 1.35 1.19
CA PHE A 103 3.28 1.65 2.44
C PHE A 103 4.28 1.90 3.56
N ALA A 104 3.85 2.60 4.60
CA ALA A 104 4.63 2.84 5.79
C ALA A 104 3.76 2.73 7.05
N PHE A 105 4.39 2.40 8.16
CA PHE A 105 3.70 2.27 9.44
C PHE A 105 4.66 2.55 10.61
N THR A 106 4.10 2.85 11.76
CA THR A 106 4.87 2.94 13.01
C THR A 106 5.44 1.57 13.38
N LYS A 107 6.59 1.55 14.03
CA LYS A 107 7.24 0.31 14.47
C LYS A 107 6.31 -0.54 15.34
N ASP A 108 5.57 0.08 16.25
CA ASP A 108 4.62 -0.62 17.11
C ASP A 108 3.56 -1.36 16.30
N LEU A 109 3.01 -0.72 15.27
CA LEU A 109 2.07 -1.37 14.38
C LEU A 109 2.73 -2.52 13.62
N ALA A 110 3.94 -2.29 13.05
CA ALA A 110 4.69 -3.31 12.32
C ALA A 110 4.90 -4.60 13.12
N MET A 111 5.19 -4.47 14.39
CA MET A 111 5.46 -5.61 15.28
C MET A 111 4.19 -6.41 15.61
N ASN A 112 3.02 -5.81 15.47
CA ASN A 112 1.73 -6.42 15.83
C ASN A 112 0.94 -6.94 14.60
N LEU A 113 1.32 -6.56 13.37
CA LEU A 113 0.64 -7.03 12.16
C LEU A 113 1.09 -8.45 11.78
N ARG A 114 0.13 -9.23 11.28
CA ARG A 114 0.38 -10.53 10.64
C ARG A 114 0.38 -10.31 9.13
N ILE A 115 1.57 -10.14 8.56
CA ILE A 115 1.70 -9.86 7.13
C ILE A 115 1.71 -11.19 6.35
N PRO A 116 0.85 -11.36 5.34
CA PRO A 116 0.91 -12.52 4.45
C PRO A 116 2.25 -12.57 3.70
N CYS A 117 2.75 -13.79 3.47
CA CYS A 117 4.02 -14.00 2.76
C CYS A 117 3.82 -14.42 1.30
N ASP A 118 2.60 -14.27 0.78
CA ASP A 118 2.19 -14.71 -0.55
C ASP A 118 1.66 -13.56 -1.41
N TRP A 119 1.04 -13.90 -2.54
CA TRP A 119 0.42 -12.96 -3.48
C TRP A 119 -0.75 -12.15 -2.91
N GLY A 120 -1.19 -12.45 -1.71
CA GLY A 120 -2.23 -11.71 -1.01
C GLY A 120 -1.71 -10.53 -0.17
N LEU A 121 -0.43 -10.16 -0.30
CA LEU A 121 0.25 -9.19 0.56
C LEU A 121 -0.53 -7.88 0.70
N GLU A 122 -0.89 -7.22 -0.40
CA GLU A 122 -1.46 -5.87 -0.35
C GLU A 122 -2.84 -5.86 0.31
N ILE A 123 -3.73 -6.76 -0.10
CA ILE A 123 -5.08 -6.84 0.45
C ILE A 123 -5.06 -7.46 1.85
N GLY A 124 -4.20 -8.45 2.08
CA GLY A 124 -4.02 -9.07 3.40
C GLY A 124 -3.49 -8.07 4.42
N LEU A 125 -2.52 -7.22 4.04
CA LEU A 125 -2.02 -6.15 4.89
C LEU A 125 -3.13 -5.12 5.20
N LEU A 126 -3.90 -4.69 4.19
CA LEU A 126 -5.03 -3.80 4.43
C LEU A 126 -6.06 -4.41 5.37
N SER A 127 -6.30 -5.73 5.28
CA SER A 127 -7.20 -6.44 6.18
C SER A 127 -6.67 -6.45 7.62
N GLU A 128 -5.37 -6.67 7.81
CA GLU A 128 -4.74 -6.62 9.12
C GLU A 128 -4.74 -5.19 9.70
N VAL A 129 -4.48 -4.18 8.87
CA VAL A 129 -4.57 -2.77 9.28
C VAL A 129 -6.00 -2.44 9.72
N TYR A 130 -7.02 -2.86 8.97
CA TYR A 130 -8.42 -2.65 9.34
C TYR A 130 -8.78 -3.23 10.70
N ARG A 131 -8.23 -4.40 11.05
CA ARG A 131 -8.48 -5.07 12.34
C ARG A 131 -7.79 -4.39 13.52
N ASN A 132 -6.63 -3.77 13.28
CA ASN A 132 -5.74 -3.29 14.35
C ASN A 132 -5.71 -1.77 14.48
N VAL A 133 -6.19 -1.02 13.47
CA VAL A 133 -6.05 0.43 13.40
C VAL A 133 -7.40 1.09 13.13
N ARG A 134 -7.72 2.13 13.89
CA ARG A 134 -8.88 2.98 13.58
C ARG A 134 -8.67 3.67 12.24
N THR A 135 -9.70 3.78 11.41
CA THR A 135 -9.62 4.42 10.09
C THR A 135 -9.13 5.87 10.15
N SER A 136 -9.39 6.57 11.26
CA SER A 136 -8.86 7.93 11.51
C SER A 136 -7.35 8.01 11.68
N LYS A 137 -6.66 6.87 11.88
CA LYS A 137 -5.20 6.79 11.99
C LYS A 137 -4.53 6.28 10.71
N ILE A 138 -5.27 6.27 9.61
CA ILE A 138 -4.80 5.81 8.30
C ILE A 138 -4.77 7.00 7.35
N ALA A 139 -3.64 7.21 6.69
CA ALA A 139 -3.49 8.23 5.67
C ALA A 139 -3.19 7.63 4.30
N GLN A 140 -3.51 8.36 3.25
CA GLN A 140 -3.11 8.07 1.89
C GLN A 140 -2.26 9.23 1.36
N VAL A 141 -1.14 8.91 0.72
CA VAL A 141 -0.17 9.90 0.23
C VAL A 141 0.01 9.77 -1.27
N ASP A 142 -0.12 10.90 -1.97
CA ASP A 142 0.12 10.97 -3.41
C ASP A 142 1.63 11.05 -3.71
N LEU A 143 2.15 10.06 -4.44
CA LEU A 143 3.53 10.05 -4.93
C LEU A 143 3.65 10.63 -6.35
N GLY A 144 2.55 11.02 -6.98
CA GLY A 144 2.52 11.63 -8.31
C GLY A 144 2.66 10.62 -9.43
N LEU A 145 3.55 10.91 -10.39
CA LEU A 145 3.82 10.01 -11.51
C LEU A 145 4.81 8.93 -11.11
N PHE A 146 4.48 7.70 -11.47
CA PHE A 146 5.20 6.53 -11.01
C PHE A 146 5.38 5.51 -12.14
N ASP A 147 6.63 5.19 -12.47
CA ASP A 147 6.96 4.19 -13.49
C ASP A 147 7.77 3.04 -12.87
N HIS A 148 7.35 1.83 -13.20
CA HIS A 148 8.03 0.59 -12.81
C HIS A 148 8.71 -0.05 -14.00
N LYS A 149 9.73 -0.84 -13.75
CA LYS A 149 10.34 -1.68 -14.78
C LYS A 149 9.33 -2.72 -15.28
N HIS A 150 8.88 -2.57 -16.52
CA HIS A 150 7.99 -3.56 -17.12
C HIS A 150 8.79 -4.77 -17.58
N LYS A 151 8.34 -5.97 -17.18
CA LYS A 151 8.76 -7.19 -17.86
C LYS A 151 8.01 -7.22 -19.19
N ASN A 152 8.70 -6.97 -20.28
CA ASN A 152 8.16 -7.25 -21.61
C ASN A 152 7.98 -8.78 -21.71
N PHE A 153 6.75 -9.26 -21.51
CA PHE A 153 6.40 -10.59 -21.97
C PHE A 153 6.39 -10.54 -23.50
N MET A 154 7.54 -10.84 -24.11
CA MET A 154 7.55 -11.18 -25.52
C MET A 154 6.82 -12.52 -25.64
N ILE A 155 5.55 -12.46 -26.02
CA ILE A 155 4.86 -13.61 -26.57
C ILE A 155 5.57 -13.89 -27.91
N LYS A 156 6.40 -14.93 -27.94
CA LYS A 156 6.92 -15.49 -29.17
C LYS A 156 5.87 -16.38 -29.79
#